data_9ad200e03a98ada3ac5019637980aa52
#
_entry.id   9ad200e03a98ada3ac5019637980aa52
#
_cell.length_a   1.000
_cell.length_b   1.000
_cell.length_c   1.000
_cell.angle_alpha   90.00
_cell.angle_beta   90.00
_cell.angle_gamma   90.00
#
_symmetry.space_group_name_H-M   'P 1'
#
loop_
_entity.id
_entity.type
_entity.pdbx_description
1 polymer ?
#
loop_
_entity_poly.entity_id
_entity_poly.type
_entity_poly.pdbx_seq_one_letter_code
_entity_poly.pdbx_strand_id
1 'polypeptide(L)'
;SAFALFEILGFSGDTVAFETKSGALTVAKEANGRLCMDFPMDPMRACDAPTRMIEATNATLLETFVGMDYMAVLGSEREVLELKPDFAKLKELDGRGVIVTARGETSDFVSRFFAPKYGIDEDPVTGSAHCALAPYWGKKLGKTTLNAKQLSRRGGEIECELKADRVALKGYAAKYMSGEIEI
;
A
#
# COMPACT_ATOMS: atom_id res chain seq x y z
N SER A 1 6.21 -11.38 9.69
CA SER A 1 5.95 -12.74 10.23
C SER A 1 6.38 -13.84 9.25
N ALA A 2 5.87 -13.89 8.00
CA ALA A 2 6.21 -14.96 7.06
C ALA A 2 7.72 -15.06 6.78
N PHE A 3 8.40 -13.94 6.54
CA PHE A 3 9.86 -13.92 6.38
C PHE A 3 10.58 -14.61 7.56
N ALA A 4 10.17 -14.32 8.80
CA ALA A 4 10.78 -14.94 9.97
C ALA A 4 10.54 -16.45 10.02
N LEU A 5 9.35 -16.91 9.64
CA LEU A 5 9.06 -18.35 9.58
C LEU A 5 9.95 -19.06 8.56
N PHE A 6 10.05 -18.52 7.34
CA PHE A 6 10.84 -19.13 6.28
C PHE A 6 12.35 -19.03 6.50
N GLU A 7 12.87 -17.84 6.88
CA GLU A 7 14.31 -17.56 6.86
C GLU A 7 15.00 -17.70 8.21
N ILE A 8 14.25 -17.65 9.32
CA ILE A 8 14.84 -17.67 10.66
C ILE A 8 14.46 -18.92 11.42
N LEU A 9 13.18 -19.32 11.35
CA LEU A 9 12.66 -20.47 12.10
C LEU A 9 12.68 -21.78 11.32
N GLY A 10 13.17 -21.77 10.06
CA GLY A 10 13.37 -22.98 9.27
C GLY A 10 12.08 -23.71 8.87
N PHE A 11 10.98 -22.97 8.68
CA PHE A 11 9.74 -23.56 8.19
C PHE A 11 9.97 -24.20 6.82
N SER A 12 9.72 -25.51 6.70
CA SER A 12 10.05 -26.31 5.52
C SER A 12 9.05 -26.18 4.36
N GLY A 13 7.86 -25.62 4.61
CA GLY A 13 6.88 -25.36 3.56
C GLY A 13 7.21 -24.10 2.77
N ASP A 14 6.63 -23.96 1.59
CA ASP A 14 6.73 -22.76 0.75
C ASP A 14 5.57 -21.78 0.93
N THR A 15 4.55 -22.16 1.69
CA THR A 15 3.34 -21.35 1.92
C THR A 15 2.92 -21.42 3.39
N VAL A 16 2.57 -20.26 3.96
CA VAL A 16 2.03 -20.12 5.31
C VAL A 16 0.72 -19.35 5.28
N ALA A 17 -0.24 -19.79 6.08
CA ALA A 17 -1.52 -19.09 6.27
C ALA A 17 -1.58 -18.47 7.67
N PHE A 18 -2.11 -17.25 7.73
CA PHE A 18 -2.36 -16.53 8.98
C PHE A 18 -3.86 -16.29 9.12
N GLU A 19 -4.43 -16.74 10.23
CA GLU A 19 -5.80 -16.39 10.60
C GLU A 19 -5.83 -14.93 11.10
N THR A 20 -6.64 -14.11 10.46
CA THR A 20 -6.75 -12.68 10.79
C THR A 20 -8.20 -12.24 10.89
N LYS A 21 -8.43 -11.02 11.38
CA LYS A 21 -9.80 -10.43 11.40
C LYS A 21 -10.35 -10.21 9.98
N SER A 22 -9.50 -10.20 8.96
CA SER A 22 -9.88 -10.09 7.55
C SER A 22 -10.00 -11.47 6.86
N GLY A 23 -10.01 -12.55 7.64
CA GLY A 23 -9.98 -13.91 7.15
C GLY A 23 -8.56 -14.49 7.03
N ALA A 24 -8.44 -15.62 6.37
CA ALA A 24 -7.15 -16.26 6.14
C ALA A 24 -6.35 -15.46 5.10
N LEU A 25 -5.11 -15.11 5.45
CA LEU A 25 -4.15 -14.47 4.56
C LEU A 25 -2.99 -15.42 4.32
N THR A 26 -2.71 -15.74 3.06
CA THR A 26 -1.63 -16.63 2.68
C THR A 26 -0.40 -15.86 2.20
N VAL A 27 0.77 -16.38 2.54
CA VAL A 27 2.04 -15.87 2.06
C VAL A 27 2.84 -17.04 1.51
N ALA A 28 3.16 -16.99 0.23
CA ALA A 28 4.02 -17.96 -0.44
C ALA A 28 5.43 -17.39 -0.63
N LYS A 29 6.44 -18.26 -0.53
CA LYS A 29 7.83 -17.93 -0.88
C LYS A 29 8.09 -18.42 -2.30
N GLU A 30 8.44 -17.50 -3.20
CA GLU A 30 8.83 -17.84 -4.57
C GLU A 30 10.28 -18.35 -4.61
N ALA A 31 10.64 -19.10 -5.67
CA ALA A 31 11.98 -19.69 -5.84
C ALA A 31 13.13 -18.66 -5.84
N ASN A 32 12.83 -17.40 -6.20
CA ASN A 32 13.78 -16.29 -6.16
C ASN A 32 13.88 -15.61 -4.78
N GLY A 33 13.21 -16.15 -3.75
CA GLY A 33 13.16 -15.59 -2.40
C GLY A 33 12.16 -14.46 -2.19
N ARG A 34 11.39 -14.09 -3.21
CA ARG A 34 10.33 -13.09 -3.13
C ARG A 34 9.14 -13.67 -2.36
N LEU A 35 8.49 -12.85 -1.54
CA LEU A 35 7.27 -13.22 -0.84
C LEU A 35 6.06 -12.73 -1.63
N CYS A 36 5.09 -13.62 -1.83
CA CYS A 36 3.82 -13.35 -2.49
C CYS A 36 2.71 -13.43 -1.45
N MET A 37 2.08 -12.30 -1.17
CA MET A 37 0.99 -12.17 -0.19
C MET A 37 -0.33 -12.05 -0.93
N ASP A 38 -1.31 -12.87 -0.60
CA ASP A 38 -2.64 -12.86 -1.20
C ASP A 38 -3.63 -12.12 -0.31
N PHE A 39 -4.16 -10.98 -0.78
CA PHE A 39 -5.08 -10.12 -0.05
C PHE A 39 -6.40 -9.92 -0.80
N PRO A 40 -7.52 -9.69 -0.09
CA PRO A 40 -8.75 -9.24 -0.73
C PRO A 40 -8.56 -7.84 -1.33
N MET A 41 -9.21 -7.56 -2.46
CA MET A 41 -9.30 -6.21 -2.99
C MET A 41 -10.05 -5.30 -2.01
N ASP A 42 -9.63 -4.02 -1.94
CA ASP A 42 -10.39 -2.98 -1.26
C ASP A 42 -11.25 -2.22 -2.29
N PRO A 43 -12.56 -2.42 -2.31
CA PRO A 43 -13.43 -1.79 -3.28
C PRO A 43 -13.57 -0.29 -2.96
N MET A 44 -13.06 0.53 -3.89
CA MET A 44 -13.14 1.98 -3.79
C MET A 44 -14.36 2.51 -4.57
N ARG A 45 -15.03 3.51 -3.99
CA ARG A 45 -16.11 4.26 -4.65
C ARG A 45 -15.70 5.71 -4.85
N ALA A 46 -16.02 6.29 -5.99
CA ALA A 46 -15.78 7.72 -6.24
C ALA A 46 -16.55 8.57 -5.22
N CYS A 47 -15.95 9.65 -4.79
CA CYS A 47 -16.55 10.61 -3.85
C CYS A 47 -16.04 12.02 -4.14
N ASP A 48 -16.76 13.02 -3.63
CA ASP A 48 -16.23 14.37 -3.56
C ASP A 48 -15.07 14.42 -2.56
N ALA A 49 -14.07 15.22 -2.89
CA ALA A 49 -12.92 15.40 -2.00
C ALA A 49 -13.35 16.09 -0.70
N PRO A 50 -13.11 15.49 0.48
CA PRO A 50 -13.38 16.17 1.73
C PRO A 50 -12.59 17.47 1.83
N THR A 51 -13.22 18.55 2.32
CA THR A 51 -12.58 19.86 2.46
C THR A 51 -11.25 19.78 3.20
N ARG A 52 -11.19 18.98 4.27
CA ARG A 52 -9.97 18.77 5.05
C ARG A 52 -8.85 18.09 4.24
N MET A 53 -9.20 17.20 3.32
CA MET A 53 -8.20 16.57 2.45
C MET A 53 -7.63 17.57 1.44
N ILE A 54 -8.48 18.41 0.85
CA ILE A 54 -8.04 19.49 -0.06
C ILE A 54 -7.10 20.44 0.67
N GLU A 55 -7.51 20.93 1.85
CA GLU A 55 -6.71 21.84 2.66
C GLU A 55 -5.40 21.22 3.15
N ALA A 56 -5.41 19.93 3.48
CA ALA A 56 -4.24 19.22 3.98
C ALA A 56 -3.22 18.93 2.89
N THR A 57 -3.68 18.58 1.69
CA THR A 57 -2.79 18.28 0.56
C THR A 57 -2.31 19.52 -0.15
N ASN A 58 -3.12 20.58 -0.17
CA ASN A 58 -2.88 21.80 -0.96
C ASN A 58 -2.47 21.50 -2.41
N ALA A 59 -3.07 20.46 -2.99
CA ALA A 59 -2.79 19.95 -4.32
C ALA A 59 -4.06 19.91 -5.17
N THR A 60 -3.91 19.85 -6.49
CA THR A 60 -5.03 19.61 -7.40
C THR A 60 -5.36 18.10 -7.40
N LEU A 61 -6.51 17.74 -6.85
CA LEU A 61 -7.00 16.37 -6.81
C LEU A 61 -7.82 16.11 -8.08
N LEU A 62 -7.32 15.25 -8.97
CA LEU A 62 -7.98 14.94 -10.25
C LEU A 62 -9.18 14.02 -10.05
N GLU A 63 -9.03 13.02 -9.21
CA GLU A 63 -10.06 12.05 -8.85
C GLU A 63 -9.91 11.72 -7.36
N THR A 64 -11.04 11.48 -6.68
CA THR A 64 -11.06 11.07 -5.28
C THR A 64 -11.97 9.90 -5.05
N PHE A 65 -11.56 9.03 -4.15
CA PHE A 65 -12.27 7.80 -3.82
C PHE A 65 -12.24 7.57 -2.32
N VAL A 66 -13.18 6.78 -1.84
CA VAL A 66 -13.25 6.30 -0.46
C VAL A 66 -13.55 4.81 -0.42
N GLY A 67 -12.80 4.10 0.39
CA GLY A 67 -12.96 2.70 0.79
C GLY A 67 -12.61 2.60 2.28
N MET A 68 -11.66 1.73 2.62
CA MET A 68 -11.07 1.70 3.96
C MET A 68 -10.27 2.99 4.24
N ASP A 69 -9.64 3.52 3.21
CA ASP A 69 -8.89 4.78 3.21
C ASP A 69 -9.49 5.75 2.20
N TYR A 70 -9.14 7.03 2.27
CA TYR A 70 -9.31 7.94 1.15
C TYR A 70 -8.19 7.73 0.13
N MET A 71 -8.51 7.89 -1.16
CA MET A 71 -7.52 7.89 -2.23
C MET A 71 -7.69 9.13 -3.09
N ALA A 72 -6.59 9.87 -3.30
CA ALA A 72 -6.51 11.04 -4.16
C ALA A 72 -5.55 10.78 -5.32
N VAL A 73 -6.01 11.02 -6.54
CA VAL A 73 -5.20 10.92 -7.76
C VAL A 73 -4.68 12.29 -8.11
N LEU A 74 -3.36 12.42 -8.24
CA LEU A 74 -2.64 13.63 -8.63
C LEU A 74 -2.22 13.55 -10.10
N GLY A 75 -1.75 14.68 -10.64
CA GLY A 75 -1.41 14.82 -12.06
C GLY A 75 -0.10 14.14 -12.46
N SER A 76 0.85 13.98 -11.54
CA SER A 76 2.19 13.46 -11.86
C SER A 76 2.86 12.79 -10.66
N GLU A 77 3.86 11.94 -10.96
CA GLU A 77 4.76 11.36 -9.95
C GLU A 77 5.46 12.45 -9.14
N ARG A 78 5.86 13.54 -9.79
CA ARG A 78 6.50 14.69 -9.15
C ARG A 78 5.59 15.33 -8.09
N GLU A 79 4.31 15.52 -8.38
CA GLU A 79 3.35 16.07 -7.42
C GLU A 79 3.20 15.16 -6.20
N VAL A 80 3.19 13.83 -6.39
CA VAL A 80 3.16 12.86 -5.28
C VAL A 80 4.42 12.95 -4.45
N LEU A 81 5.60 13.04 -5.09
CA LEU A 81 6.90 13.07 -4.42
C LEU A 81 7.09 14.36 -3.60
N GLU A 82 6.73 15.52 -4.19
CA GLU A 82 6.93 16.83 -3.58
C GLU A 82 5.84 17.20 -2.56
N LEU A 83 4.78 16.41 -2.44
CA LEU A 83 3.66 16.67 -1.53
C LEU A 83 4.13 16.78 -0.08
N LYS A 84 3.70 17.85 0.59
CA LYS A 84 3.95 18.11 2.02
C LYS A 84 2.62 18.29 2.73
N PRO A 85 1.95 17.20 3.13
CA PRO A 85 0.61 17.30 3.71
C PRO A 85 0.64 17.90 5.11
N ASP A 86 -0.41 18.63 5.46
CA ASP A 86 -0.70 19.04 6.82
C ASP A 86 -1.31 17.86 7.60
N PHE A 87 -0.48 17.19 8.40
CA PHE A 87 -0.91 16.02 9.17
C PHE A 87 -1.95 16.33 10.22
N ALA A 88 -1.99 17.56 10.74
CA ALA A 88 -3.02 17.95 11.71
C ALA A 88 -4.41 17.93 11.06
N LYS A 89 -4.52 18.44 9.85
CA LYS A 89 -5.76 18.40 9.08
C LYS A 89 -6.14 17.00 8.62
N LEU A 90 -5.16 16.17 8.24
CA LEU A 90 -5.42 14.77 7.89
C LEU A 90 -5.99 13.97 9.06
N LYS A 91 -5.63 14.28 10.31
CA LYS A 91 -6.19 13.64 11.51
C LYS A 91 -7.69 13.86 11.68
N GLU A 92 -8.23 14.93 11.12
CA GLU A 92 -9.66 15.27 11.22
C GLU A 92 -10.55 14.48 10.25
N LEU A 93 -9.94 13.74 9.29
CA LEU A 93 -10.70 12.92 8.35
C LEU A 93 -11.31 11.69 9.04
N ASP A 94 -12.48 11.25 8.56
CA ASP A 94 -13.17 10.08 9.10
C ASP A 94 -12.47 8.76 8.79
N GLY A 95 -11.76 8.68 7.66
CA GLY A 95 -11.05 7.49 7.20
C GLY A 95 -9.86 7.07 8.06
N ARG A 96 -9.32 5.89 7.79
CA ARG A 96 -8.12 5.36 8.44
C ARG A 96 -6.88 6.15 8.02
N GLY A 97 -6.75 6.43 6.72
CA GLY A 97 -5.61 7.14 6.14
C GLY A 97 -5.94 7.74 4.77
N VAL A 98 -4.92 8.34 4.17
CA VAL A 98 -5.00 8.94 2.84
C VAL A 98 -3.91 8.37 1.96
N ILE A 99 -4.32 7.76 0.86
CA ILE A 99 -3.47 7.35 -0.25
C ILE A 99 -3.40 8.52 -1.23
N VAL A 100 -2.21 8.93 -1.62
CA VAL A 100 -2.02 9.78 -2.80
C VAL A 100 -1.31 8.98 -3.87
N THR A 101 -1.73 9.13 -5.13
CA THR A 101 -1.19 8.33 -6.23
C THR A 101 -1.18 9.10 -7.54
N ALA A 102 -0.29 8.72 -8.43
CA ALA A 102 -0.20 9.21 -9.79
C ALA A 102 0.35 8.13 -10.73
N ARG A 103 0.29 8.38 -12.03
CA ARG A 103 1.01 7.60 -13.03
C ARG A 103 2.50 7.66 -12.74
N GLY A 104 3.19 6.52 -12.74
CA GLY A 104 4.63 6.44 -12.57
C GLY A 104 5.40 6.77 -13.86
N GLU A 105 6.57 7.34 -13.73
CA GLU A 105 7.50 7.60 -14.85
C GLU A 105 8.26 6.33 -15.25
N THR A 106 8.70 5.56 -14.25
CA THR A 106 9.47 4.32 -14.42
C THR A 106 8.76 3.08 -13.88
N SER A 107 7.58 3.26 -13.30
CA SER A 107 6.68 2.20 -12.82
C SER A 107 5.29 2.40 -13.40
N ASP A 108 4.37 1.47 -13.17
CA ASP A 108 3.00 1.63 -13.63
C ASP A 108 2.28 2.73 -12.88
N PHE A 109 2.52 2.83 -11.58
CA PHE A 109 2.04 3.91 -10.73
C PHE A 109 2.95 4.14 -9.53
N VAL A 110 2.77 5.29 -8.91
CA VAL A 110 3.42 5.65 -7.66
C VAL A 110 2.40 6.01 -6.60
N SER A 111 2.79 5.89 -5.34
CA SER A 111 1.91 6.24 -4.21
C SER A 111 2.69 6.73 -2.99
N ARG A 112 1.98 7.39 -2.07
CA ARG A 112 2.35 7.61 -0.67
C ARG A 112 1.13 7.35 0.20
N PHE A 113 1.36 6.98 1.45
CA PHE A 113 0.30 6.69 2.41
C PHE A 113 0.51 7.41 3.73
N PHE A 114 -0.51 8.13 4.16
CA PHE A 114 -0.50 8.93 5.38
C PHE A 114 -1.59 8.47 6.34
N ALA A 115 -1.22 8.14 7.59
CA ALA A 115 -2.14 7.70 8.63
C ALA A 115 -1.85 8.37 9.98
N PRO A 116 -1.80 9.72 10.04
CA PRO A 116 -1.40 10.44 11.25
C PRO A 116 -2.37 10.24 12.42
N LYS A 117 -3.63 9.87 12.15
CA LYS A 117 -4.63 9.51 13.17
C LYS A 117 -4.20 8.31 14.01
N TYR A 118 -3.39 7.41 13.46
CA TYR A 118 -2.86 6.22 14.12
C TYR A 118 -1.42 6.41 14.62
N GLY A 119 -0.93 7.66 14.65
CA GLY A 119 0.42 7.97 15.11
C GLY A 119 1.53 7.72 14.08
N ILE A 120 1.16 7.45 12.84
CA ILE A 120 2.08 7.20 11.73
C ILE A 120 1.84 8.30 10.69
N ASP A 121 2.67 9.35 10.71
CA ASP A 121 2.51 10.45 9.75
C ASP A 121 2.59 9.94 8.30
N GLU A 122 3.58 9.09 8.00
CA GLU A 122 3.72 8.43 6.71
C GLU A 122 4.20 6.99 6.88
N ASP A 123 3.46 6.02 6.30
CA ASP A 123 3.87 4.62 6.29
C ASP A 123 4.83 4.33 5.13
N PRO A 124 5.98 3.71 5.40
CA PRO A 124 7.00 3.46 4.36
C PRO A 124 6.57 2.63 3.17
N VAL A 125 5.85 1.52 3.39
CA VAL A 125 5.35 0.63 2.34
C VAL A 125 4.07 -0.04 2.84
N THR A 126 2.95 0.28 2.21
CA THR A 126 1.61 -0.06 2.70
C THR A 126 0.94 -1.10 1.81
N GLY A 127 0.98 -2.35 2.22
CA GLY A 127 0.33 -3.44 1.47
C GLY A 127 -1.17 -3.22 1.27
N SER A 128 -1.91 -2.82 2.31
CA SER A 128 -3.35 -2.59 2.22
C SER A 128 -3.73 -1.48 1.24
N ALA A 129 -2.92 -0.42 1.11
CA ALA A 129 -3.16 0.62 0.11
C ALA A 129 -3.08 0.06 -1.33
N HIS A 130 -2.20 -0.92 -1.57
CA HIS A 130 -2.06 -1.55 -2.88
C HIS A 130 -3.23 -2.47 -3.23
N CYS A 131 -4.03 -2.90 -2.24
CA CYS A 131 -5.30 -3.62 -2.48
C CYS A 131 -6.37 -2.71 -3.12
N ALA A 132 -6.28 -1.39 -2.93
CA ALA A 132 -7.11 -0.38 -3.58
C ALA A 132 -6.47 0.14 -4.88
N LEU A 133 -5.17 0.43 -4.85
CA LEU A 133 -4.42 1.02 -5.97
C LEU A 133 -4.33 0.10 -7.18
N ALA A 134 -4.09 -1.20 -6.96
CA ALA A 134 -3.91 -2.15 -8.05
C ALA A 134 -5.17 -2.31 -8.92
N PRO A 135 -6.39 -2.47 -8.38
CA PRO A 135 -7.61 -2.50 -9.17
C PRO A 135 -7.85 -1.20 -9.95
N TYR A 136 -7.60 -0.04 -9.32
CA TYR A 136 -7.77 1.26 -9.96
C TYR A 136 -6.82 1.41 -11.16
N TRP A 137 -5.52 1.22 -10.95
CA TRP A 137 -4.52 1.38 -11.99
C TRP A 137 -4.58 0.26 -13.03
N GLY A 138 -4.93 -0.96 -12.63
CA GLY A 138 -5.16 -2.08 -13.55
C GLY A 138 -6.22 -1.76 -14.57
N LYS A 139 -7.36 -1.21 -14.13
CA LYS A 139 -8.43 -0.74 -15.01
C LYS A 139 -7.98 0.42 -15.91
N LYS A 140 -7.30 1.42 -15.36
CA LYS A 140 -6.81 2.60 -16.10
C LYS A 140 -5.80 2.23 -17.20
N LEU A 141 -4.95 1.24 -16.94
CA LEU A 141 -3.85 0.86 -17.82
C LEU A 141 -4.13 -0.37 -18.69
N GLY A 142 -5.25 -1.05 -18.44
CA GLY A 142 -5.57 -2.31 -19.12
C GLY A 142 -4.60 -3.45 -18.77
N LYS A 143 -4.10 -3.48 -17.53
CA LYS A 143 -3.09 -4.45 -17.06
C LYS A 143 -3.61 -5.27 -15.88
N THR A 144 -3.20 -6.53 -15.80
CA THR A 144 -3.45 -7.39 -14.64
C THR A 144 -2.21 -7.54 -13.74
N THR A 145 -1.03 -7.24 -14.26
CA THR A 145 0.21 -7.18 -13.49
C THR A 145 0.80 -5.78 -13.57
N LEU A 146 1.09 -5.19 -12.42
CA LEU A 146 1.54 -3.81 -12.28
C LEU A 146 2.78 -3.76 -11.39
N ASN A 147 3.72 -2.90 -11.77
CA ASN A 147 4.87 -2.54 -10.94
C ASN A 147 4.60 -1.19 -10.29
N ALA A 148 4.61 -1.15 -8.98
CA ALA A 148 4.32 0.03 -8.17
C ALA A 148 5.53 0.49 -7.38
N LYS A 149 5.64 1.79 -7.13
CA LYS A 149 6.58 2.38 -6.18
C LYS A 149 5.85 3.20 -5.13
N GLN A 150 6.13 2.95 -3.86
CA GLN A 150 5.69 3.85 -2.79
C GLN A 150 6.83 4.81 -2.47
N LEU A 151 6.58 6.12 -2.67
CA LEU A 151 7.60 7.19 -2.65
C LEU A 151 7.79 7.80 -1.25
N SER A 152 7.71 7.00 -0.20
CA SER A 152 8.07 7.45 1.16
C SER A 152 9.58 7.71 1.26
N ARG A 153 10.02 8.31 2.38
CA ARG A 153 11.46 8.52 2.65
C ARG A 153 12.30 7.24 2.51
N ARG A 154 11.77 6.09 2.93
CA ARG A 154 12.43 4.78 2.78
C ARG A 154 12.25 4.23 1.38
N GLY A 155 11.07 4.44 0.81
CA GLY A 155 10.66 3.87 -0.46
C GLY A 155 10.39 2.37 -0.41
N GLY A 156 9.77 1.86 -1.46
CA GLY A 156 9.58 0.44 -1.69
C GLY A 156 8.97 0.15 -3.05
N GLU A 157 9.26 -1.03 -3.56
CA GLU A 157 8.72 -1.53 -4.82
C GLU A 157 7.84 -2.74 -4.55
N ILE A 158 6.69 -2.79 -5.22
CA ILE A 158 5.70 -3.84 -5.08
C ILE A 158 5.22 -4.22 -6.48
N GLU A 159 5.27 -5.51 -6.81
CA GLU A 159 4.52 -6.04 -7.94
C GLU A 159 3.13 -6.46 -7.45
N CYS A 160 2.11 -5.98 -8.14
CA CYS A 160 0.71 -6.30 -7.86
C CYS A 160 0.15 -7.15 -9.01
N GLU A 161 -0.45 -8.29 -8.70
CA GLU A 161 -1.13 -9.14 -9.66
C GLU A 161 -2.61 -9.26 -9.29
N LEU A 162 -3.50 -8.84 -10.20
CA LEU A 162 -4.95 -8.90 -10.02
C LEU A 162 -5.46 -10.32 -10.26
N LYS A 163 -6.23 -10.87 -9.30
CA LYS A 163 -6.82 -12.21 -9.33
C LYS A 163 -8.28 -12.17 -8.91
N ALA A 164 -9.20 -12.12 -9.87
CA ALA A 164 -10.62 -12.02 -9.60
C ALA A 164 -10.96 -10.92 -8.58
N ASP A 165 -11.25 -11.26 -7.33
CA ASP A 165 -11.55 -10.38 -6.20
C ASP A 165 -10.37 -10.15 -5.25
N ARG A 166 -9.16 -10.60 -5.62
CA ARG A 166 -7.95 -10.54 -4.79
C ARG A 166 -6.79 -9.88 -5.51
N VAL A 167 -5.83 -9.44 -4.73
CA VAL A 167 -4.55 -8.89 -5.21
C VAL A 167 -3.41 -9.69 -4.60
N ALA A 168 -2.57 -10.28 -5.44
CA ALA A 168 -1.30 -10.83 -5.00
C ALA A 168 -0.25 -9.71 -4.97
N LEU A 169 0.29 -9.42 -3.79
CA LEU A 169 1.34 -8.43 -3.57
C LEU A 169 2.68 -9.15 -3.42
N LYS A 170 3.64 -8.81 -4.26
CA LYS A 170 4.93 -9.48 -4.29
C LYS A 170 6.07 -8.50 -4.02
N GLY A 171 6.97 -8.89 -3.12
CA GLY A 171 8.10 -8.07 -2.73
C GLY A 171 9.14 -8.83 -1.94
N TYR A 172 10.23 -8.15 -1.60
CA TYR A 172 11.31 -8.70 -0.79
C TYR A 172 11.22 -8.18 0.64
N ALA A 173 11.68 -8.99 1.59
CA ALA A 173 11.87 -8.59 2.96
C ALA A 173 13.30 -8.89 3.38
N ALA A 174 13.86 -8.08 4.28
CA ALA A 174 15.19 -8.27 4.83
C ALA A 174 15.16 -8.18 6.36
N LYS A 175 16.02 -8.96 7.00
CA LYS A 175 16.24 -8.84 8.44
C LYS A 175 17.08 -7.59 8.72
N TYR A 176 16.51 -6.65 9.46
CA TYR A 176 17.22 -5.43 9.86
C TYR A 176 18.02 -5.64 11.16
N MET A 177 17.41 -6.30 12.15
CA MET A 177 18.00 -6.47 13.47
C MET A 177 17.51 -7.76 14.12
N SER A 178 18.30 -8.34 15.00
CA SER A 178 17.88 -9.34 15.98
C SER A 178 18.39 -8.94 17.36
N GLY A 179 17.64 -9.27 18.43
CA GLY A 179 17.96 -8.97 19.80
C GLY A 179 17.24 -9.90 20.76
N GLU A 180 17.65 -9.89 22.02
CA GLU A 180 17.03 -10.61 23.12
C GLU A 180 16.36 -9.61 24.05
N ILE A 181 15.24 -10.01 24.65
CA ILE A 181 14.55 -9.25 25.69
C ILE A 181 14.39 -10.16 26.91
N GLU A 182 14.66 -9.61 28.09
CA GLU A 182 14.32 -10.26 29.36
C GLU A 182 12.89 -9.86 29.74
N ILE A 183 12.07 -10.84 30.14
CA ILE A 183 10.65 -10.63 30.52
C ILE A 183 10.51 -10.93 32.02
#